data_78d02ee03ccc1166742fce47ede5ee22
#
_entry.id   78d02ee03ccc1166742fce47ede5ee22
#
_cell.length_a   1.000
_cell.length_b   1.000
_cell.length_c   1.000
_cell.angle_alpha   90.00
_cell.angle_beta   90.00
_cell.angle_gamma   90.00
#
_symmetry.space_group_name_H-M   'P 1'
#
loop_
_entity.id
_entity.type
_entity.pdbx_description
1 polymer ?
#
loop_
_entity_poly.entity_id
_entity_poly.type
_entity_poly.pdbx_seq_one_letter_code
_entity_poly.pdbx_strand_id
1 'polypeptide(L)'
;MKRVLMLSTVASLQDQFNMANIRMLRNLHCDVHVACNFVQGNNTSPQRIAVFQNELAALGVTCHQIDFARSPFHLLQNHRAYQQLKAVLRADAFDCIDCHTPVGGIYGRQAAAAFQIPVIYTAHGFHFFQGAPLWNWLLFYPVEKYYARKTDVLITINSEDYDRAVRKMHAQQTRSARSRHPY
;
A
#
# COMPACT_ATOMS: atom_id res chain seq x y z
N MET A 1 -9.43 2.70 -20.64
CA MET A 1 -8.25 2.07 -19.96
C MET A 1 -8.43 2.31 -18.48
N LYS A 2 -8.31 1.27 -17.65
CA LYS A 2 -8.41 1.42 -16.17
C LYS A 2 -7.13 2.03 -15.62
N ARG A 3 -7.25 3.01 -14.72
CA ARG A 3 -6.12 3.67 -14.07
C ARG A 3 -5.98 3.20 -12.63
N VAL A 4 -4.81 2.68 -12.27
CA VAL A 4 -4.52 2.10 -10.96
C VAL A 4 -3.38 2.86 -10.29
N LEU A 5 -3.61 3.32 -9.05
CA LEU A 5 -2.57 3.91 -8.21
C LEU A 5 -2.02 2.84 -7.26
N MET A 6 -0.76 2.46 -7.43
CA MET A 6 -0.03 1.61 -6.49
C MET A 6 0.67 2.49 -5.46
N LEU A 7 0.22 2.44 -4.22
CA LEU A 7 0.66 3.31 -3.14
C LEU A 7 1.44 2.53 -2.09
N SER A 8 2.61 3.02 -1.71
CA SER A 8 3.36 2.53 -0.55
C SER A 8 4.06 3.67 0.18
N THR A 9 4.60 3.37 1.36
CA THR A 9 5.37 4.37 2.10
C THR A 9 6.69 4.69 1.41
N VAL A 10 7.38 3.66 0.87
CA VAL A 10 8.73 3.78 0.30
C VAL A 10 8.84 3.02 -1.02
N ALA A 11 9.72 3.49 -1.91
CA ALA A 11 9.92 2.90 -3.24
C ALA A 11 10.52 1.49 -3.17
N SER A 12 11.40 1.23 -2.22
CA SER A 12 12.04 -0.09 -2.06
C SER A 12 11.02 -1.22 -1.82
N LEU A 13 9.83 -0.95 -1.27
CA LEU A 13 8.79 -1.95 -1.15
C LEU A 13 8.16 -2.27 -2.52
N GLN A 14 7.91 -1.26 -3.34
CA GLN A 14 7.38 -1.47 -4.69
C GLN A 14 8.38 -2.25 -5.54
N ASP A 15 9.67 -1.89 -5.45
CA ASP A 15 10.75 -2.58 -6.15
C ASP A 15 10.84 -4.06 -5.78
N GLN A 16 10.82 -4.38 -4.48
CA GLN A 16 11.04 -5.74 -3.99
C GLN A 16 9.82 -6.67 -4.14
N PHE A 17 8.60 -6.14 -4.01
CA PHE A 17 7.42 -6.99 -3.88
C PHE A 17 6.36 -6.77 -4.97
N ASN A 18 6.37 -5.64 -5.68
CA ASN A 18 5.27 -5.29 -6.58
C ASN A 18 5.63 -5.22 -8.07
N MET A 19 6.88 -5.41 -8.45
CA MET A 19 7.25 -5.38 -9.87
C MET A 19 6.48 -6.38 -10.72
N ALA A 20 6.19 -7.58 -10.18
CA ALA A 20 5.38 -8.58 -10.88
C ALA A 20 3.93 -8.09 -11.07
N ASN A 21 3.34 -7.47 -10.06
CA ASN A 21 1.99 -6.91 -10.10
C ASN A 21 1.92 -5.73 -11.08
N ILE A 22 2.92 -4.85 -11.08
CA ILE A 22 3.03 -3.71 -12.01
C ILE A 22 3.05 -4.22 -13.45
N ARG A 23 3.91 -5.19 -13.76
CA ARG A 23 3.99 -5.80 -15.11
C ARG A 23 2.68 -6.46 -15.50
N MET A 24 2.05 -7.20 -14.58
CA MET A 24 0.74 -7.81 -14.80
C MET A 24 -0.32 -6.78 -15.17
N LEU A 25 -0.42 -5.69 -14.40
CA LEU A 25 -1.38 -4.60 -14.67
C LEU A 25 -1.11 -3.92 -16.01
N ARG A 26 0.17 -3.69 -16.37
CA ARG A 26 0.52 -3.15 -17.69
C ARG A 26 0.15 -4.11 -18.82
N ASN A 27 0.34 -5.41 -18.64
CA ASN A 27 -0.08 -6.43 -19.62
C ASN A 27 -1.61 -6.51 -19.77
N LEU A 28 -2.35 -6.16 -18.72
CA LEU A 28 -3.81 -5.99 -18.75
C LEU A 28 -4.26 -4.64 -19.31
N HIS A 29 -3.35 -3.88 -19.93
CA HIS A 29 -3.58 -2.56 -20.50
C HIS A 29 -4.11 -1.54 -19.48
N CYS A 30 -3.71 -1.66 -18.20
CA CYS A 30 -3.98 -0.63 -17.22
C CYS A 30 -2.98 0.53 -17.33
N ASP A 31 -3.45 1.73 -17.08
CA ASP A 31 -2.61 2.90 -16.82
C ASP A 31 -2.16 2.83 -15.36
N VAL A 32 -0.88 2.55 -15.13
CA VAL A 32 -0.35 2.29 -13.80
C VAL A 32 0.45 3.49 -13.32
N HIS A 33 0.11 3.98 -12.14
CA HIS A 33 0.83 5.01 -11.42
C HIS A 33 1.41 4.43 -10.13
N VAL A 34 2.63 4.81 -9.78
CA VAL A 34 3.29 4.43 -8.52
C VAL A 34 3.52 5.68 -7.68
N ALA A 35 2.98 5.71 -6.46
CA ALA A 35 3.13 6.81 -5.52
C ALA A 35 3.81 6.32 -4.24
N CYS A 36 4.98 6.87 -3.93
CA CYS A 36 5.76 6.53 -2.73
C CYS A 36 6.89 7.52 -2.50
N ASN A 37 7.61 7.36 -1.39
CA ASN A 37 8.83 8.13 -1.16
C ASN A 37 10.01 7.46 -1.87
N PHE A 38 10.46 8.06 -2.97
CA PHE A 38 11.63 7.61 -3.73
C PHE A 38 12.95 8.10 -3.13
N VAL A 39 12.90 9.12 -2.26
CA VAL A 39 14.10 9.79 -1.74
C VAL A 39 14.49 9.26 -0.37
N GLN A 40 13.54 9.15 0.55
CA GLN A 40 13.81 8.86 1.96
C GLN A 40 13.18 7.55 2.43
N GLY A 41 13.77 6.95 3.46
CA GLY A 41 13.23 5.79 4.16
C GLY A 41 13.39 4.46 3.41
N ASN A 42 14.02 4.44 2.24
CA ASN A 42 14.27 3.21 1.49
C ASN A 42 15.31 2.32 2.20
N ASN A 43 15.14 1.01 2.11
CA ASN A 43 16.06 0.01 2.65
C ASN A 43 17.07 -0.50 1.60
N THR A 44 17.26 0.26 0.53
CA THR A 44 18.20 -0.02 -0.56
C THR A 44 18.95 1.26 -0.93
N SER A 45 20.00 1.13 -1.78
CA SER A 45 20.81 2.27 -2.18
C SER A 45 20.05 3.26 -3.09
N PRO A 46 20.41 4.55 -3.08
CA PRO A 46 19.85 5.54 -4.00
C PRO A 46 20.04 5.14 -5.48
N GLN A 47 21.15 4.49 -5.81
CA GLN A 47 21.43 3.97 -7.14
C GLN A 47 20.41 2.92 -7.57
N ARG A 48 20.03 1.98 -6.67
CA ARG A 48 18.98 1.00 -6.97
C ARG A 48 17.63 1.69 -7.18
N ILE A 49 17.29 2.69 -6.39
CA ILE A 49 16.04 3.44 -6.58
C ILE A 49 16.02 4.16 -7.94
N ALA A 50 17.13 4.74 -8.36
CA ALA A 50 17.24 5.36 -9.70
C ALA A 50 17.03 4.33 -10.82
N VAL A 51 17.63 3.13 -10.69
CA VAL A 51 17.41 2.02 -11.63
C VAL A 51 15.93 1.61 -11.64
N PHE A 52 15.32 1.46 -10.48
CA PHE A 52 13.89 1.14 -10.36
C PHE A 52 12.99 2.18 -11.04
N GLN A 53 13.27 3.48 -10.88
CA GLN A 53 12.53 4.54 -11.59
C GLN A 53 12.67 4.42 -13.12
N ASN A 54 13.86 4.09 -13.62
CA ASN A 54 14.08 3.84 -15.04
C ASN A 54 13.32 2.59 -15.54
N GLU A 55 13.28 1.51 -14.74
CA GLU A 55 12.49 0.32 -15.03
C GLU A 55 10.99 0.64 -15.13
N LEU A 56 10.47 1.46 -14.20
CA LEU A 56 9.09 1.94 -14.22
C LEU A 56 8.80 2.79 -15.47
N ALA A 57 9.69 3.72 -15.79
CA ALA A 57 9.57 4.55 -16.98
C ALA A 57 9.55 3.72 -18.27
N ALA A 58 10.42 2.70 -18.37
CA ALA A 58 10.46 1.77 -19.51
C ALA A 58 9.15 0.97 -19.66
N LEU A 59 8.44 0.72 -18.57
CA LEU A 59 7.11 0.09 -18.56
C LEU A 59 5.96 1.08 -18.83
N GLY A 60 6.25 2.37 -19.01
CA GLY A 60 5.24 3.42 -19.17
C GLY A 60 4.43 3.67 -17.90
N VAL A 61 5.05 3.51 -16.72
CA VAL A 61 4.46 3.77 -15.41
C VAL A 61 4.77 5.19 -14.98
N THR A 62 3.76 5.92 -14.52
CA THR A 62 3.91 7.27 -13.98
C THR A 62 4.30 7.22 -12.51
N CYS A 63 5.36 7.93 -12.12
CA CYS A 63 5.84 8.00 -10.74
C CYS A 63 5.43 9.31 -10.08
N HIS A 64 4.94 9.21 -8.83
CA HIS A 64 4.61 10.36 -7.98
C HIS A 64 5.42 10.32 -6.70
N GLN A 65 6.24 11.34 -6.45
CA GLN A 65 6.93 11.51 -5.18
C GLN A 65 5.90 11.90 -4.10
N ILE A 66 5.83 11.10 -3.05
CA ILE A 66 5.02 11.37 -1.86
C ILE A 66 5.92 11.21 -0.63
N ASP A 67 6.05 12.25 0.17
CA ASP A 67 7.05 12.34 1.24
C ASP A 67 6.63 11.63 2.54
N PHE A 68 6.03 10.44 2.44
CA PHE A 68 5.68 9.65 3.62
C PHE A 68 6.91 9.33 4.47
N ALA A 69 6.76 9.48 5.80
CA ALA A 69 7.70 8.91 6.75
C ALA A 69 7.37 7.44 6.99
N ARG A 70 8.39 6.60 7.23
CA ARG A 70 8.17 5.18 7.60
C ARG A 70 7.42 5.03 8.92
N SER A 71 7.71 5.91 9.88
CA SER A 71 7.06 5.89 11.18
C SER A 71 5.71 6.58 11.14
N PRO A 72 4.64 5.95 11.65
CA PRO A 72 3.33 6.59 11.75
C PRO A 72 3.32 7.78 12.73
N PHE A 73 4.31 7.87 13.61
CA PHE A 73 4.41 8.95 14.61
C PHE A 73 4.94 10.28 14.05
N HIS A 74 5.46 10.32 12.83
CA HIS A 74 5.84 11.55 12.16
C HIS A 74 4.60 12.26 11.57
N LEU A 75 3.71 12.69 12.45
CA LEU A 75 2.37 13.16 12.08
C LEU A 75 2.38 14.32 11.10
N LEU A 76 3.23 15.33 11.32
CA LEU A 76 3.32 16.50 10.43
C LEU A 76 3.81 16.14 9.03
N GLN A 77 4.85 15.29 8.95
CA GLN A 77 5.37 14.84 7.67
C GLN A 77 4.32 13.99 6.93
N ASN A 78 3.71 13.03 7.61
CA ASN A 78 2.68 12.17 7.02
C ASN A 78 1.42 12.96 6.65
N HIS A 79 1.07 14.02 7.39
CA HIS A 79 0.00 14.92 7.00
C HIS A 79 0.32 15.67 5.71
N ARG A 80 1.54 16.20 5.56
CA ARG A 80 1.99 16.84 4.30
C ARG A 80 1.95 15.84 3.13
N ALA A 81 2.48 14.64 3.33
CA ALA A 81 2.43 13.57 2.34
C ALA A 81 0.99 13.21 1.93
N TYR A 82 0.06 13.21 2.89
CA TYR A 82 -1.36 13.03 2.60
C TYR A 82 -1.95 14.14 1.73
N GLN A 83 -1.52 15.40 1.91
CA GLN A 83 -1.94 16.49 1.00
C GLN A 83 -1.37 16.30 -0.40
N GLN A 84 -0.11 15.83 -0.54
CA GLN A 84 0.49 15.47 -1.83
C GLN A 84 -0.32 14.35 -2.50
N LEU A 85 -0.68 13.28 -1.77
CA LEU A 85 -1.52 12.22 -2.30
C LEU A 85 -2.86 12.74 -2.79
N LYS A 86 -3.53 13.61 -2.02
CA LYS A 86 -4.78 14.22 -2.46
C LYS A 86 -4.62 15.10 -3.71
N ALA A 87 -3.47 15.74 -3.88
CA ALA A 87 -3.19 16.50 -5.09
C ALA A 87 -3.10 15.60 -6.32
N VAL A 88 -2.44 14.44 -6.20
CA VAL A 88 -2.39 13.41 -7.26
C VAL A 88 -3.80 12.93 -7.61
N LEU A 89 -4.63 12.61 -6.60
CA LEU A 89 -6.00 12.13 -6.82
C LEU A 89 -6.96 13.18 -7.37
N ARG A 90 -6.64 14.48 -7.24
CA ARG A 90 -7.41 15.55 -7.88
C ARG A 90 -6.97 15.81 -9.32
N ALA A 91 -5.71 15.61 -9.62
CA ALA A 91 -5.15 15.84 -10.95
C ALA A 91 -5.60 14.75 -11.95
N ASP A 92 -5.77 13.52 -11.45
CA ASP A 92 -6.08 12.35 -12.25
C ASP A 92 -7.24 11.54 -11.64
N ALA A 93 -8.10 11.00 -12.51
CA ALA A 93 -9.16 10.08 -12.08
C ALA A 93 -8.60 8.65 -12.00
N PHE A 94 -8.69 8.03 -10.84
CA PHE A 94 -8.27 6.65 -10.61
C PHE A 94 -9.47 5.71 -10.44
N ASP A 95 -9.40 4.53 -11.05
CA ASP A 95 -10.41 3.48 -10.90
C ASP A 95 -10.17 2.60 -9.65
N CYS A 96 -8.93 2.57 -9.14
CA CYS A 96 -8.56 1.78 -7.97
C CYS A 96 -7.27 2.32 -7.32
N ILE A 97 -7.20 2.20 -6.01
CA ILE A 97 -5.95 2.39 -5.24
C ILE A 97 -5.54 1.04 -4.66
N ASP A 98 -4.35 0.57 -5.00
CA ASP A 98 -3.72 -0.60 -4.38
C ASP A 98 -2.65 -0.13 -3.40
N CYS A 99 -2.95 -0.21 -2.10
CA CYS A 99 -2.08 0.34 -1.07
C CYS A 99 -1.39 -0.75 -0.24
N HIS A 100 -0.16 -0.45 0.12
CA HIS A 100 0.75 -1.33 0.85
C HIS A 100 1.37 -0.59 2.02
N THR A 101 1.92 -1.33 3.01
CA THR A 101 2.55 -0.80 4.22
C THR A 101 1.56 -0.15 5.20
N PRO A 102 1.86 -0.11 6.51
CA PRO A 102 0.95 0.48 7.48
C PRO A 102 0.64 1.95 7.20
N VAL A 103 1.66 2.80 6.98
CA VAL A 103 1.46 4.24 6.72
C VAL A 103 0.78 4.47 5.38
N GLY A 104 1.29 3.87 4.30
CA GLY A 104 0.68 3.95 2.96
C GLY A 104 -0.76 3.41 2.96
N GLY A 105 -1.00 2.30 3.69
CA GLY A 105 -2.32 1.71 3.85
C GLY A 105 -3.32 2.60 4.61
N ILE A 106 -2.91 3.26 5.70
CA ILE A 106 -3.76 4.19 6.45
C ILE A 106 -4.18 5.36 5.55
N TYR A 107 -3.21 6.07 4.99
CA TYR A 107 -3.50 7.26 4.19
C TYR A 107 -4.12 6.94 2.84
N GLY A 108 -3.77 5.79 2.24
CA GLY A 108 -4.39 5.30 1.01
C GLY A 108 -5.88 5.00 1.20
N ARG A 109 -6.24 4.24 2.23
CA ARG A 109 -7.64 3.92 2.56
C ARG A 109 -8.43 5.16 2.98
N GLN A 110 -7.79 6.10 3.67
CA GLN A 110 -8.42 7.37 4.02
C GLN A 110 -8.69 8.23 2.77
N ALA A 111 -7.72 8.30 1.85
CA ALA A 111 -7.89 9.03 0.60
C ALA A 111 -8.94 8.36 -0.30
N ALA A 112 -8.88 7.04 -0.44
CA ALA A 112 -9.86 6.26 -1.20
C ALA A 112 -11.30 6.55 -0.74
N ALA A 113 -11.55 6.53 0.57
CA ALA A 113 -12.85 6.85 1.14
C ALA A 113 -13.28 8.30 0.87
N ALA A 114 -12.33 9.27 0.90
CA ALA A 114 -12.63 10.68 0.65
C ALA A 114 -12.93 10.98 -0.83
N PHE A 115 -12.34 10.23 -1.75
CA PHE A 115 -12.53 10.39 -3.19
C PHE A 115 -13.48 9.35 -3.80
N GLN A 116 -14.05 8.46 -2.98
CA GLN A 116 -14.95 7.38 -3.40
C GLN A 116 -14.31 6.44 -4.44
N ILE A 117 -13.02 6.16 -4.27
CA ILE A 117 -12.25 5.27 -5.15
C ILE A 117 -12.17 3.89 -4.49
N PRO A 118 -12.45 2.79 -5.21
CA PRO A 118 -12.24 1.44 -4.70
C PRO A 118 -10.80 1.21 -4.23
N VAL A 119 -10.63 0.52 -3.09
CA VAL A 119 -9.31 0.31 -2.51
C VAL A 119 -9.01 -1.15 -2.20
N ILE A 120 -7.85 -1.60 -2.64
CA ILE A 120 -7.21 -2.85 -2.25
C ILE A 120 -6.12 -2.50 -1.22
N TYR A 121 -6.05 -3.28 -0.15
CA TYR A 121 -4.96 -3.15 0.81
C TYR A 121 -4.27 -4.49 1.00
N THR A 122 -2.96 -4.53 0.74
CA THR A 122 -2.12 -5.70 1.00
C THR A 122 -1.34 -5.49 2.30
N ALA A 123 -1.71 -6.29 3.32
CA ALA A 123 -1.02 -6.33 4.60
C ALA A 123 0.17 -7.29 4.51
N HIS A 124 1.40 -6.75 4.66
CA HIS A 124 2.65 -7.51 4.69
C HIS A 124 3.01 -8.06 6.09
N GLY A 125 2.00 -8.29 6.92
CA GLY A 125 2.10 -8.73 8.30
C GLY A 125 1.54 -7.70 9.26
N PHE A 126 0.57 -8.12 10.10
CA PHE A 126 0.05 -7.25 11.15
C PHE A 126 1.03 -7.17 12.32
N HIS A 127 1.15 -5.99 12.94
CA HIS A 127 1.98 -5.79 14.12
C HIS A 127 1.39 -6.43 15.38
N PHE A 128 0.16 -6.94 15.32
CA PHE A 128 -0.58 -7.59 16.39
C PHE A 128 -0.79 -9.08 16.05
N PHE A 129 0.24 -9.88 16.24
CA PHE A 129 0.26 -11.33 16.03
C PHE A 129 0.24 -12.09 17.37
N GLN A 130 0.11 -13.41 17.34
CA GLN A 130 0.16 -14.22 18.56
C GLN A 130 1.54 -14.13 19.21
N GLY A 131 1.59 -13.66 20.47
CA GLY A 131 2.84 -13.36 21.16
C GLY A 131 3.35 -11.94 21.00
N ALA A 132 2.70 -11.10 20.20
CA ALA A 132 3.06 -9.68 20.11
C ALA A 132 2.81 -8.96 21.46
N PRO A 133 3.63 -7.95 21.81
CA PRO A 133 3.43 -7.12 22.99
C PRO A 133 2.01 -6.50 22.99
N LEU A 134 1.41 -6.35 24.18
CA LEU A 134 0.08 -5.77 24.34
C LEU A 134 -0.06 -4.38 23.71
N TRP A 135 1.00 -3.59 23.72
CA TRP A 135 1.05 -2.28 23.07
C TRP A 135 0.74 -2.33 21.58
N ASN A 136 1.22 -3.36 20.89
CA ASN A 136 0.93 -3.54 19.47
C ASN A 136 -0.56 -3.78 19.25
N TRP A 137 -1.19 -4.55 20.11
CA TRP A 137 -2.63 -4.78 20.06
C TRP A 137 -3.43 -3.53 20.37
N LEU A 138 -3.04 -2.77 21.38
CA LEU A 138 -3.74 -1.54 21.76
C LEU A 138 -3.60 -0.43 20.72
N LEU A 139 -2.44 -0.36 20.04
CA LEU A 139 -2.15 0.71 19.10
C LEU A 139 -2.58 0.38 17.67
N PHE A 140 -2.18 -0.78 17.15
CA PHE A 140 -2.36 -1.10 15.73
C PHE A 140 -3.69 -1.80 15.42
N TYR A 141 -4.19 -2.65 16.30
CA TYR A 141 -5.43 -3.38 16.04
C TYR A 141 -6.66 -2.48 15.87
N PRO A 142 -6.94 -1.47 16.73
CA PRO A 142 -8.07 -0.58 16.52
C PRO A 142 -8.00 0.20 15.21
N VAL A 143 -6.80 0.63 14.84
CA VAL A 143 -6.54 1.36 13.59
C VAL A 143 -6.84 0.46 12.39
N GLU A 144 -6.26 -0.74 12.35
CA GLU A 144 -6.50 -1.68 11.26
C GLU A 144 -7.97 -2.12 11.17
N LYS A 145 -8.61 -2.38 12.31
CA LYS A 145 -10.04 -2.72 12.37
C LYS A 145 -10.93 -1.58 11.83
N TYR A 146 -10.59 -0.34 12.15
CA TYR A 146 -11.32 0.83 11.63
C TYR A 146 -11.20 0.93 10.12
N TYR A 147 -9.97 0.84 9.59
CA TYR A 147 -9.73 0.95 8.16
C TYR A 147 -10.14 -0.29 7.36
N ALA A 148 -10.20 -1.48 7.96
CA ALA A 148 -10.70 -2.67 7.30
C ALA A 148 -12.14 -2.49 6.78
N ARG A 149 -12.97 -1.74 7.49
CA ARG A 149 -14.34 -1.40 7.06
C ARG A 149 -14.41 -0.47 5.85
N LYS A 150 -13.31 0.23 5.55
CA LYS A 150 -13.16 1.14 4.41
C LYS A 150 -12.32 0.52 3.30
N THR A 151 -12.11 -0.79 3.35
CA THR A 151 -11.28 -1.54 2.42
C THR A 151 -12.17 -2.47 1.63
N ASP A 152 -12.22 -2.33 0.32
CA ASP A 152 -13.01 -3.19 -0.54
C ASP A 152 -12.42 -4.60 -0.60
N VAL A 153 -11.09 -4.70 -0.76
CA VAL A 153 -10.38 -5.97 -0.75
C VAL A 153 -9.16 -5.90 0.17
N LEU A 154 -9.14 -6.74 1.21
CA LEU A 154 -7.98 -6.92 2.09
C LEU A 154 -7.24 -8.18 1.69
N ILE A 155 -5.96 -8.04 1.35
CA ILE A 155 -5.07 -9.16 1.03
C ILE A 155 -4.09 -9.35 2.18
N THR A 156 -3.94 -10.59 2.65
CA THR A 156 -2.95 -10.97 3.66
C THR A 156 -1.97 -11.97 3.07
N ILE A 157 -0.72 -11.94 3.50
CA ILE A 157 0.34 -12.81 2.98
C ILE A 157 0.52 -14.11 3.77
N ASN A 158 -0.14 -14.26 4.91
CA ASN A 158 -0.09 -15.44 5.75
C ASN A 158 -1.47 -15.83 6.30
N SER A 159 -1.60 -17.07 6.75
CA SER A 159 -2.87 -17.63 7.24
C SER A 159 -3.31 -17.05 8.58
N GLU A 160 -2.36 -16.70 9.47
CA GLU A 160 -2.69 -16.13 10.78
C GLU A 160 -3.37 -14.76 10.62
N ASP A 161 -2.83 -13.90 9.77
CA ASP A 161 -3.41 -12.60 9.46
C ASP A 161 -4.73 -12.73 8.71
N TYR A 162 -4.86 -13.72 7.83
CA TYR A 162 -6.11 -14.03 7.15
C TYR A 162 -7.22 -14.38 8.14
N ASP A 163 -6.96 -15.35 9.02
CA ASP A 163 -7.94 -15.77 10.03
C ASP A 163 -8.35 -14.62 10.95
N ARG A 164 -7.40 -13.77 11.29
CA ARG A 164 -7.62 -12.58 12.13
C ARG A 164 -8.46 -11.53 11.39
N ALA A 165 -8.13 -11.27 10.13
CA ALA A 165 -8.88 -10.33 9.30
C ALA A 165 -10.34 -10.76 9.12
N VAL A 166 -10.58 -12.03 8.82
CA VAL A 166 -11.93 -12.58 8.64
C VAL A 166 -12.73 -12.58 9.95
N ARG A 167 -12.13 -13.07 11.05
CA ARG A 167 -12.87 -13.28 12.30
C ARG A 167 -13.06 -12.01 13.14
N LYS A 168 -12.14 -11.04 13.03
CA LYS A 168 -12.09 -9.91 13.98
C LYS A 168 -12.20 -8.53 13.34
N MET A 169 -11.92 -8.40 12.04
CA MET A 169 -11.82 -7.08 11.42
C MET A 169 -13.00 -6.73 10.51
N HIS A 170 -13.78 -7.72 10.06
CA HIS A 170 -14.96 -7.52 9.22
C HIS A 170 -14.69 -6.71 7.94
N ALA A 171 -13.57 -7.00 7.26
CA ALA A 171 -13.31 -6.46 5.94
C ALA A 171 -14.38 -6.96 4.94
N GLN A 172 -14.75 -6.14 3.97
CA GLN A 172 -15.80 -6.49 3.00
C GLN A 172 -15.44 -7.75 2.21
N GLN A 173 -14.21 -7.85 1.75
CA GLN A 173 -13.65 -9.05 1.15
C GLN A 173 -12.23 -9.26 1.67
N THR A 174 -11.95 -10.46 2.18
CA THR A 174 -10.60 -10.84 2.60
C THR A 174 -10.07 -11.95 1.71
N ARG A 175 -8.86 -11.82 1.21
CA ARG A 175 -8.16 -12.81 0.40
C ARG A 175 -6.81 -13.13 1.01
N SER A 176 -6.37 -14.40 0.92
CA SER A 176 -5.01 -14.81 1.28
C SER A 176 -4.20 -14.96 0.01
N ALA A 177 -3.09 -14.24 -0.07
CA ALA A 177 -2.05 -14.55 -1.04
C ALA A 177 -1.33 -15.80 -0.52
N ARG A 178 -1.82 -17.00 -0.84
CA ARG A 178 -1.07 -18.22 -0.58
C ARG A 178 0.23 -18.14 -1.38
N SER A 179 1.34 -18.01 -0.70
CA SER A 179 2.63 -18.32 -1.29
C SER A 179 2.59 -19.81 -1.67
N ARG A 180 2.44 -20.11 -2.94
CA ARG A 180 2.80 -21.44 -3.48
C ARG A 180 4.33 -21.45 -3.48
N HIS A 181 4.94 -21.73 -2.34
CA HIS A 181 6.26 -22.32 -2.35
C HIS A 181 6.06 -23.82 -2.46
N PRO A 182 6.45 -24.44 -3.58
CA PRO A 182 6.75 -25.85 -3.59
C PRO A 182 7.99 -26.02 -2.70
N TYR A 183 7.92 -26.88 -1.71
CA TYR A 183 9.08 -27.41 -1.00
C TYR A 183 9.98 -28.15 -1.98
#